data_a619421bd15b21dd5b350a5657252c96
#
_entry.id   a619421bd15b21dd5b350a5657252c96
#
_cell.length_a   1.000
_cell.length_b   1.000
_cell.length_c   1.000
_cell.angle_alpha   90.00
_cell.angle_beta   90.00
_cell.angle_gamma   90.00
#
_symmetry.space_group_name_H-M   'P 1'
#
loop_
_entity.id
_entity.type
_entity.pdbx_description
1 polymer ?
#
loop_
_entity_poly.entity_id
_entity_poly.type
_entity_poly.pdbx_seq_one_letter_code
_entity_poly.pdbx_strand_id
1 'polypeptide(L)'
;VIATDDPRIEAAGHEMGAEVVMTSPEAANGTERVAEAHNALGGGYDIIVNLQGDAPLTPAWFVEDLVAGLRAHPEADIATPVLRCDGRALNGFLEDRRAGRVGGTTAVFGAGNRGLYFSKEVIPYTGRTYEDDESTPVFHHVGVYAYRPTALSEYPSWPTGPLEKLEGLEQLRFLEQGRDLF
;
A
#
# COMPACT_ATOMS: atom_id res chain seq x y z
N VAL A 1 -1.67 4.00 17.16
CA VAL A 1 -0.39 3.39 17.55
C VAL A 1 0.69 3.80 16.56
N ILE A 2 1.91 4.10 17.03
CA ILE A 2 3.10 4.36 16.22
C ILE A 2 3.99 3.11 16.32
N ALA A 3 4.32 2.51 15.16
CA ALA A 3 5.25 1.39 15.07
C ALA A 3 6.58 1.90 14.50
N THR A 4 7.69 1.76 15.25
CA THR A 4 8.99 2.30 14.85
C THR A 4 10.15 1.50 15.45
N ASP A 5 11.30 1.56 14.82
CA ASP A 5 12.58 1.06 15.36
C ASP A 5 13.50 2.22 15.80
N ASP A 6 13.07 3.48 15.63
CA ASP A 6 13.87 4.67 15.94
C ASP A 6 13.48 5.26 17.30
N PRO A 7 14.40 5.31 18.28
CA PRO A 7 14.12 5.86 19.60
C PRO A 7 13.76 7.36 19.60
N ARG A 8 14.13 8.10 18.54
CA ARG A 8 13.72 9.51 18.41
C ARG A 8 12.22 9.62 18.06
N ILE A 9 11.73 8.70 17.24
CA ILE A 9 10.29 8.63 16.90
C ILE A 9 9.51 8.13 18.11
N GLU A 10 10.04 7.15 18.85
CA GLU A 10 9.45 6.68 20.11
C GLU A 10 9.27 7.84 21.10
N ALA A 11 10.34 8.61 21.37
CA ALA A 11 10.30 9.75 22.27
C ALA A 11 9.27 10.80 21.85
N ALA A 12 9.25 11.18 20.56
CA ALA A 12 8.29 12.13 20.02
C ALA A 12 6.84 11.59 20.10
N GLY A 13 6.65 10.29 19.88
CA GLY A 13 5.34 9.64 20.02
C GLY A 13 4.81 9.73 21.46
N HIS A 14 5.65 9.44 22.43
CA HIS A 14 5.30 9.55 23.85
C HIS A 14 5.01 10.99 24.27
N GLU A 15 5.78 11.97 23.80
CA GLU A 15 5.52 13.40 24.04
C GLU A 15 4.16 13.85 23.51
N MET A 16 3.69 13.27 22.41
CA MET A 16 2.35 13.52 21.85
C MET A 16 1.25 12.72 22.53
N GLY A 17 1.56 11.86 23.50
CA GLY A 17 0.61 10.97 24.17
C GLY A 17 0.14 9.80 23.30
N ALA A 18 0.87 9.46 22.25
CA ALA A 18 0.57 8.30 21.41
C ALA A 18 1.06 7.00 22.07
N GLU A 19 0.34 5.92 21.82
CA GLU A 19 0.86 4.58 22.09
C GLU A 19 1.95 4.25 21.05
N VAL A 20 3.10 3.78 21.53
CA VAL A 20 4.24 3.44 20.67
C VAL A 20 4.63 1.99 20.88
N VAL A 21 4.86 1.29 19.79
CA VAL A 21 5.40 -0.07 19.75
C VAL A 21 6.77 -0.03 19.09
N MET A 22 7.82 -0.36 19.85
CA MET A 22 9.14 -0.55 19.30
C MET A 22 9.20 -1.89 18.57
N THR A 23 9.63 -1.84 17.30
CA THR A 23 9.73 -2.98 16.40
C THR A 23 11.19 -3.24 16.01
N SER A 24 11.45 -4.41 15.45
CA SER A 24 12.78 -4.78 14.99
C SER A 24 13.29 -3.85 13.88
N PRO A 25 14.57 -3.45 13.89
CA PRO A 25 15.21 -2.79 12.75
C PRO A 25 15.36 -3.71 11.52
N GLU A 26 15.16 -5.03 11.69
CA GLU A 26 15.24 -6.03 10.63
C GLU A 26 13.97 -6.11 9.77
N ALA A 27 12.88 -5.41 10.14
CA ALA A 27 11.67 -5.37 9.33
C ALA A 27 11.99 -4.80 7.93
N ALA A 28 11.81 -5.62 6.89
CA ALA A 28 12.24 -5.30 5.53
C ALA A 28 11.35 -4.23 4.85
N ASN A 29 10.13 -4.07 5.32
CA ASN A 29 9.15 -3.12 4.76
C ASN A 29 8.09 -2.73 5.80
N GLY A 30 7.17 -1.83 5.40
CA GLY A 30 6.09 -1.33 6.26
C GLY A 30 5.12 -2.43 6.70
N THR A 31 4.81 -3.39 5.84
CA THR A 31 3.90 -4.49 6.15
C THR A 31 4.48 -5.42 7.22
N GLU A 32 5.76 -5.77 7.16
CA GLU A 32 6.43 -6.57 8.20
C GLU A 32 6.45 -5.84 9.55
N ARG A 33 6.74 -4.53 9.54
CA ARG A 33 6.71 -3.69 10.75
C ARG A 33 5.33 -3.67 11.40
N VAL A 34 4.28 -3.51 10.61
CA VAL A 34 2.89 -3.50 11.11
C VAL A 34 2.48 -4.88 11.62
N ALA A 35 2.93 -5.97 10.98
CA ALA A 35 2.69 -7.32 11.47
C ALA A 35 3.34 -7.55 12.84
N GLU A 36 4.58 -7.11 13.03
CA GLU A 36 5.27 -7.19 14.32
C GLU A 36 4.55 -6.38 15.40
N ALA A 37 4.18 -5.14 15.09
CA ALA A 37 3.43 -4.28 16.02
C ALA A 37 2.06 -4.87 16.39
N HIS A 38 1.32 -5.43 15.43
CA HIS A 38 0.06 -6.12 15.67
C HIS A 38 0.21 -7.30 16.63
N ASN A 39 1.25 -8.11 16.45
CA ASN A 39 1.55 -9.24 17.33
C ASN A 39 1.93 -8.77 18.75
N ALA A 40 2.74 -7.72 18.87
CA ALA A 40 3.14 -7.14 20.15
C ALA A 40 1.95 -6.58 20.94
N LEU A 41 0.93 -6.05 20.26
CA LEU A 41 -0.32 -5.56 20.87
C LEU A 41 -1.28 -6.68 21.30
N GLY A 42 -0.95 -7.94 21.04
CA GLY A 42 -1.77 -9.10 21.44
C GLY A 42 -2.98 -9.34 20.53
N GLY A 43 -3.07 -8.70 19.39
CA GLY A 43 -4.16 -8.91 18.42
C GLY A 43 -5.49 -8.28 18.85
N GLY A 44 -6.60 -8.90 18.43
CA GLY A 44 -7.96 -8.49 18.83
C GLY A 44 -8.59 -7.42 17.92
N TYR A 45 -7.97 -7.14 16.79
CA TYR A 45 -8.48 -6.22 15.77
C TYR A 45 -9.03 -6.99 14.56
N ASP A 46 -10.13 -6.52 13.98
CA ASP A 46 -10.73 -7.13 12.79
C ASP A 46 -10.07 -6.67 11.49
N ILE A 47 -9.54 -5.44 11.50
CA ILE A 47 -8.85 -4.80 10.37
C ILE A 47 -7.70 -3.97 10.93
N ILE A 48 -6.54 -4.07 10.32
CA ILE A 48 -5.35 -3.28 10.65
C ILE A 48 -5.06 -2.35 9.47
N VAL A 49 -4.92 -1.05 9.74
CA VAL A 49 -4.56 -0.07 8.70
C VAL A 49 -3.12 0.38 8.89
N ASN A 50 -2.33 0.29 7.82
CA ASN A 50 -0.99 0.81 7.73
C ASN A 50 -1.02 2.19 7.03
N LEU A 51 -0.93 3.24 7.82
CA LEU A 51 -0.69 4.60 7.36
C LEU A 51 0.80 4.90 7.50
N GLN A 52 1.50 4.97 6.39
CA GLN A 52 2.96 5.13 6.38
C GLN A 52 3.36 6.56 6.76
N GLY A 53 4.46 6.70 7.52
CA GLY A 53 4.93 7.98 8.05
C GLY A 53 5.44 8.96 6.99
N ASP A 54 5.72 8.50 5.78
CA ASP A 54 6.09 9.32 4.62
C ASP A 54 4.89 9.93 3.88
N ALA A 55 3.66 9.55 4.24
CA ALA A 55 2.43 10.06 3.67
C ALA A 55 1.53 10.77 4.70
N PRO A 56 2.05 11.81 5.43
CA PRO A 56 1.34 12.42 6.55
C PRO A 56 0.09 13.23 6.13
N LEU A 57 -0.04 13.53 4.85
CA LEU A 57 -1.18 14.27 4.30
C LEU A 57 -2.26 13.35 3.69
N THR A 58 -2.18 12.04 3.93
CA THR A 58 -3.22 11.10 3.51
C THR A 58 -4.56 11.51 4.11
N PRO A 59 -5.60 11.75 3.30
CA PRO A 59 -6.92 12.14 3.82
C PRO A 59 -7.53 11.03 4.67
N ALA A 60 -8.20 11.40 5.76
CA ALA A 60 -8.82 10.45 6.68
C ALA A 60 -9.83 9.51 5.99
N TRP A 61 -10.56 10.02 4.98
CA TRP A 61 -11.53 9.22 4.24
C TRP A 61 -10.89 8.03 3.48
N PHE A 62 -9.58 8.04 3.15
CA PHE A 62 -8.91 6.85 2.63
C PHE A 62 -8.95 5.70 3.63
N VAL A 63 -8.68 6.00 4.90
CA VAL A 63 -8.73 4.99 5.97
C VAL A 63 -10.15 4.47 6.15
N GLU A 64 -11.14 5.36 6.15
CA GLU A 64 -12.56 5.02 6.26
C GLU A 64 -13.02 4.12 5.11
N ASP A 65 -12.68 4.47 3.86
CA ASP A 65 -13.02 3.71 2.66
C ASP A 65 -12.34 2.33 2.63
N LEU A 66 -11.07 2.23 3.04
CA LEU A 66 -10.37 0.95 3.13
C LEU A 66 -11.02 0.01 4.14
N VAL A 67 -11.38 0.53 5.31
CA VAL A 67 -12.08 -0.26 6.34
C VAL A 67 -13.47 -0.68 5.85
N ALA A 68 -14.22 0.23 5.22
CA ALA A 68 -15.52 -0.07 4.63
C ALA A 68 -15.41 -1.10 3.50
N GLY A 69 -14.40 -0.95 2.63
CA GLY A 69 -14.11 -1.87 1.54
C GLY A 69 -13.86 -3.30 2.04
N LEU A 70 -12.94 -3.49 2.98
CA LEU A 70 -12.70 -4.80 3.57
C LEU A 70 -13.93 -5.38 4.27
N ARG A 71 -14.75 -4.56 4.94
CA ARG A 71 -16.00 -5.03 5.55
C ARG A 71 -17.01 -5.52 4.52
N ALA A 72 -17.09 -4.85 3.38
CA ALA A 72 -17.98 -5.23 2.28
C ALA A 72 -17.47 -6.44 1.48
N HIS A 73 -16.16 -6.71 1.52
CA HIS A 73 -15.49 -7.78 0.77
C HIS A 73 -14.79 -8.76 1.74
N PRO A 74 -15.55 -9.67 2.38
CA PRO A 74 -14.98 -10.60 3.37
C PRO A 74 -13.96 -11.59 2.77
N GLU A 75 -13.98 -11.78 1.45
CA GLU A 75 -13.02 -12.58 0.69
C GLU A 75 -11.66 -11.89 0.52
N ALA A 76 -11.60 -10.55 0.63
CA ALA A 76 -10.36 -9.82 0.44
C ALA A 76 -9.45 -9.91 1.68
N ASP A 77 -8.19 -10.21 1.46
CA ASP A 77 -7.13 -10.27 2.49
C ASP A 77 -6.53 -8.90 2.81
N ILE A 78 -6.45 -8.05 1.78
CA ILE A 78 -5.83 -6.73 1.82
C ILE A 78 -6.62 -5.76 0.94
N ALA A 79 -6.63 -4.48 1.30
CA ALA A 79 -7.15 -3.40 0.47
C ALA A 79 -6.16 -2.24 0.39
N THR A 80 -6.13 -1.56 -0.76
CA THR A 80 -5.29 -0.37 -0.97
C THR A 80 -5.96 0.60 -1.94
N PRO A 81 -5.83 1.93 -1.75
CA PRO A 81 -6.53 2.87 -2.60
C PRO A 81 -5.77 3.16 -3.90
N VAL A 82 -6.53 3.44 -4.94
CA VAL A 82 -6.01 3.93 -6.21
C VAL A 82 -6.74 5.20 -6.63
N LEU A 83 -6.02 6.12 -7.25
CA LEU A 83 -6.56 7.36 -7.79
C LEU A 83 -6.49 7.34 -9.31
N ARG A 84 -7.60 7.63 -9.98
CA ARG A 84 -7.61 7.76 -11.44
C ARG A 84 -6.75 8.95 -11.85
N CYS A 85 -5.82 8.74 -12.75
CA CYS A 85 -5.02 9.80 -13.32
C CYS A 85 -5.81 10.60 -14.38
N ASP A 86 -5.63 11.90 -14.38
CA ASP A 86 -5.89 12.73 -15.55
C ASP A 86 -4.70 12.65 -16.54
N GLY A 87 -4.83 13.30 -17.70
CA GLY A 87 -3.76 13.30 -18.70
C GLY A 87 -2.49 13.96 -18.19
N ARG A 88 -2.58 14.99 -17.35
CA ARG A 88 -1.41 15.65 -16.74
C ARG A 88 -0.62 14.70 -15.85
N ALA A 89 -1.29 13.97 -14.96
CA ALA A 89 -0.65 12.98 -14.10
C ALA A 89 -0.03 11.84 -14.91
N LEU A 90 -0.75 11.32 -15.91
CA LEU A 90 -0.25 10.30 -16.83
C LEU A 90 0.99 10.77 -17.59
N ASN A 91 0.95 11.97 -18.18
CA ASN A 91 2.08 12.53 -18.92
C ASN A 91 3.30 12.71 -17.99
N GLY A 92 3.09 13.15 -16.74
CA GLY A 92 4.15 13.25 -15.74
C GLY A 92 4.80 11.88 -15.45
N PHE A 93 4.03 10.83 -15.26
CA PHE A 93 4.56 9.48 -15.07
C PHE A 93 5.35 8.97 -16.28
N LEU A 94 4.83 9.18 -17.49
CA LEU A 94 5.53 8.81 -18.72
C LEU A 94 6.86 9.57 -18.91
N GLU A 95 6.89 10.84 -18.53
CA GLU A 95 8.09 11.67 -18.56
C GLU A 95 9.14 11.18 -17.55
N ASP A 96 8.72 10.86 -16.34
CA ASP A 96 9.59 10.28 -15.32
C ASP A 96 10.22 8.97 -15.80
N ARG A 97 9.43 8.07 -16.41
CA ARG A 97 9.98 6.81 -16.98
C ARG A 97 11.00 7.06 -18.08
N ARG A 98 10.72 7.98 -19.02
CA ARG A 98 11.68 8.35 -20.08
C ARG A 98 12.98 8.92 -19.51
N ALA A 99 12.89 9.60 -18.39
CA ALA A 99 14.05 10.17 -17.68
C ALA A 99 14.73 9.19 -16.70
N GLY A 100 14.30 7.91 -16.66
CA GLY A 100 14.85 6.91 -15.76
C GLY A 100 14.47 7.12 -14.29
N ARG A 101 13.41 7.88 -14.02
CA ARG A 101 12.89 8.11 -12.66
C ARG A 101 11.61 7.30 -12.42
N VAL A 102 11.34 7.01 -11.14
CA VAL A 102 10.08 6.43 -10.68
C VAL A 102 9.29 7.51 -9.95
N GLY A 103 8.33 8.14 -10.63
CA GLY A 103 7.49 9.20 -10.06
C GLY A 103 6.27 8.68 -9.26
N GLY A 104 5.91 7.43 -9.45
CA GLY A 104 4.78 6.79 -8.76
C GLY A 104 4.58 5.36 -9.24
N THR A 105 3.72 4.64 -8.53
CA THR A 105 3.31 3.28 -8.86
C THR A 105 1.94 3.31 -9.50
N THR A 106 1.71 2.54 -10.56
CA THR A 106 0.39 2.38 -11.16
C THR A 106 -0.18 0.99 -10.86
N ALA A 107 -1.50 0.87 -10.94
CA ALA A 107 -2.21 -0.37 -10.63
C ALA A 107 -3.25 -0.69 -11.71
N VAL A 108 -3.46 -1.98 -11.91
CA VAL A 108 -4.57 -2.50 -12.71
C VAL A 108 -5.41 -3.44 -11.86
N PHE A 109 -6.72 -3.38 -12.06
CA PHE A 109 -7.68 -4.21 -11.33
C PHE A 109 -8.81 -4.66 -12.27
N GLY A 110 -9.46 -5.75 -11.90
CA GLY A 110 -10.54 -6.37 -12.66
C GLY A 110 -11.91 -6.10 -12.08
N ALA A 111 -12.86 -6.97 -12.41
CA ALA A 111 -14.21 -6.91 -11.89
C ALA A 111 -14.21 -6.97 -10.34
N GLY A 112 -15.13 -6.23 -9.73
CA GLY A 112 -15.22 -6.14 -8.26
C GLY A 112 -14.03 -5.44 -7.60
N ASN A 113 -13.32 -4.59 -8.33
CA ASN A 113 -12.09 -3.89 -7.89
C ASN A 113 -10.96 -4.83 -7.43
N ARG A 114 -10.96 -6.08 -7.88
CA ARG A 114 -9.90 -7.03 -7.55
C ARG A 114 -8.59 -6.63 -8.19
N GLY A 115 -7.57 -6.38 -7.39
CA GLY A 115 -6.22 -6.05 -7.84
C GLY A 115 -5.59 -7.17 -8.67
N LEU A 116 -5.03 -6.81 -9.82
CA LEU A 116 -4.40 -7.76 -10.74
C LEU A 116 -2.89 -7.59 -10.76
N TYR A 117 -2.40 -6.35 -10.76
CA TYR A 117 -0.96 -6.06 -10.74
C TYR A 117 -0.68 -4.61 -10.35
N PHE A 118 0.52 -4.40 -9.80
CA PHE A 118 1.09 -3.08 -9.48
C PHE A 118 2.47 -2.98 -10.11
N SER A 119 2.79 -1.82 -10.67
CA SER A 119 4.07 -1.63 -11.34
C SER A 119 4.62 -0.22 -11.17
N LYS A 120 5.92 -0.12 -11.13
CA LYS A 120 6.65 1.14 -11.32
C LYS A 120 6.62 1.61 -12.77
N GLU A 121 6.26 0.76 -13.72
CA GLU A 121 5.92 1.16 -15.08
C GLU A 121 4.50 1.74 -15.15
N VAL A 122 4.19 2.43 -16.25
CA VAL A 122 2.86 2.98 -16.48
C VAL A 122 1.98 1.92 -17.15
N ILE A 123 1.08 1.34 -16.38
CA ILE A 123 0.11 0.34 -16.84
C ILE A 123 -1.33 0.81 -16.59
N PRO A 124 -2.31 0.36 -17.44
CA PRO A 124 -2.15 -0.46 -18.64
C PRO A 124 -1.60 0.34 -19.82
N TYR A 125 -1.18 -0.35 -20.89
CA TYR A 125 -0.81 0.30 -22.15
C TYR A 125 -2.00 1.06 -22.74
N THR A 126 -1.82 2.34 -23.02
CA THR A 126 -2.93 3.23 -23.45
C THR A 126 -3.02 3.41 -24.97
N GLY A 127 -1.90 3.27 -25.68
CA GLY A 127 -1.82 3.37 -27.16
C GLY A 127 -2.07 4.75 -27.73
N ARG A 128 -2.32 5.78 -26.90
CA ARG A 128 -2.56 7.16 -27.33
C ARG A 128 -2.10 8.19 -26.30
N THR A 129 -2.07 9.43 -26.69
CA THR A 129 -1.88 10.59 -25.81
C THR A 129 -3.21 11.07 -25.25
N TYR A 130 -3.16 11.77 -24.13
CA TYR A 130 -4.30 12.37 -23.44
C TYR A 130 -4.03 13.86 -23.21
N GLU A 131 -5.07 14.68 -23.35
CA GLU A 131 -5.02 16.08 -22.93
C GLU A 131 -4.95 16.17 -21.41
N ASP A 132 -4.41 17.26 -20.88
CA ASP A 132 -4.09 17.41 -19.46
C ASP A 132 -5.28 17.16 -18.51
N ASP A 133 -6.47 17.58 -18.89
CA ASP A 133 -7.71 17.45 -18.11
C ASP A 133 -8.56 16.22 -18.48
N GLU A 134 -8.08 15.41 -19.44
CA GLU A 134 -8.79 14.22 -19.89
C GLU A 134 -8.63 13.08 -18.87
N SER A 135 -9.73 12.41 -18.54
CA SER A 135 -9.71 11.23 -17.68
C SER A 135 -9.07 10.04 -18.40
N THR A 136 -8.13 9.36 -17.75
CA THR A 136 -7.38 8.24 -18.35
C THR A 136 -7.80 6.89 -17.76
N PRO A 137 -7.44 5.74 -18.37
CA PRO A 137 -7.62 4.42 -17.79
C PRO A 137 -6.50 4.03 -16.81
N VAL A 138 -5.56 4.92 -16.52
CA VAL A 138 -4.43 4.66 -15.61
C VAL A 138 -4.79 5.08 -14.20
N PHE A 139 -4.40 4.27 -13.22
CA PHE A 139 -4.61 4.54 -11.81
C PHE A 139 -3.29 4.57 -11.07
N HIS A 140 -3.08 5.65 -10.31
CA HIS A 140 -1.97 5.80 -9.39
C HIS A 140 -2.29 5.04 -8.09
N HIS A 141 -1.41 4.17 -7.66
CA HIS A 141 -1.50 3.47 -6.39
C HIS A 141 -0.99 4.38 -5.26
N VAL A 142 -1.74 4.44 -4.17
CA VAL A 142 -1.37 5.19 -2.96
C VAL A 142 -0.96 4.21 -1.87
N GLY A 143 0.22 4.38 -1.30
CA GLY A 143 0.85 3.48 -0.32
C GLY A 143 0.19 3.51 1.07
N VAL A 144 -1.09 3.23 1.14
CA VAL A 144 -1.86 3.02 2.37
C VAL A 144 -2.55 1.66 2.25
N TYR A 145 -2.55 0.88 3.30
CA TYR A 145 -3.07 -0.48 3.24
C TYR A 145 -3.99 -0.79 4.41
N ALA A 146 -5.00 -1.59 4.18
CA ALA A 146 -5.76 -2.25 5.23
C ALA A 146 -5.65 -3.76 5.07
N TYR A 147 -5.46 -4.48 6.17
CA TYR A 147 -5.21 -5.92 6.18
C TYR A 147 -6.21 -6.66 7.04
N ARG A 148 -6.52 -7.91 6.63
CA ARG A 148 -7.04 -8.91 7.55
C ARG A 148 -5.94 -9.37 8.49
N PRO A 149 -6.23 -9.57 9.80
CA PRO A 149 -5.21 -10.00 10.78
C PRO A 149 -4.47 -11.26 10.36
N THR A 150 -5.18 -12.24 9.81
CA THR A 150 -4.60 -13.52 9.39
C THR A 150 -3.56 -13.32 8.28
N ALA A 151 -3.93 -12.61 7.21
CA ALA A 151 -3.03 -12.37 6.08
C ALA A 151 -1.80 -11.54 6.51
N LEU A 152 -2.01 -10.53 7.36
CA LEU A 152 -0.94 -9.71 7.91
C LEU A 152 0.03 -10.55 8.76
N SER A 153 -0.47 -11.43 9.62
CA SER A 153 0.36 -12.27 10.50
C SER A 153 1.13 -13.33 9.72
N GLU A 154 0.60 -13.80 8.60
CA GLU A 154 1.27 -14.77 7.72
C GLU A 154 2.36 -14.12 6.84
N TYR A 155 2.21 -12.85 6.49
CA TYR A 155 3.06 -12.14 5.54
C TYR A 155 4.57 -12.26 5.82
N PRO A 156 5.09 -12.12 7.06
CA PRO A 156 6.52 -12.27 7.34
C PRO A 156 7.06 -13.68 7.08
N SER A 157 6.20 -14.69 7.06
CA SER A 157 6.59 -16.09 6.80
C SER A 157 6.71 -16.40 5.31
N TRP A 158 6.16 -15.58 4.43
CA TRP A 158 6.21 -15.79 2.99
C TRP A 158 7.56 -15.34 2.42
N PRO A 159 8.13 -16.11 1.49
CA PRO A 159 9.34 -15.68 0.81
C PRO A 159 9.05 -14.47 -0.07
N THR A 160 9.98 -13.52 -0.11
CA THR A 160 9.95 -12.42 -1.08
C THR A 160 9.97 -12.99 -2.50
N GLY A 161 8.91 -12.74 -3.25
CA GLY A 161 8.72 -13.27 -4.59
C GLY A 161 9.54 -12.56 -5.67
N PRO A 162 9.60 -13.10 -6.89
CA PRO A 162 10.34 -12.48 -7.99
C PRO A 162 9.76 -11.13 -8.41
N LEU A 163 8.43 -10.94 -8.40
CA LEU A 163 7.79 -9.69 -8.79
C LEU A 163 8.03 -8.61 -7.73
N GLU A 164 7.89 -8.94 -6.45
CA GLU A 164 8.22 -8.03 -5.37
C GLU A 164 9.68 -7.56 -5.46
N LYS A 165 10.62 -8.47 -5.73
CA LYS A 165 12.05 -8.13 -5.87
C LYS A 165 12.35 -7.21 -7.05
N LEU A 166 11.68 -7.42 -8.18
CA LEU A 166 11.87 -6.62 -9.40
C LEU A 166 11.27 -5.23 -9.26
N GLU A 167 10.03 -5.17 -8.78
CA GLU A 167 9.29 -3.91 -8.64
C GLU A 167 9.63 -3.18 -7.33
N GLY A 168 10.10 -3.89 -6.29
CA GLY A 168 10.31 -3.32 -4.96
C GLY A 168 8.99 -2.84 -4.34
N LEU A 169 7.91 -3.61 -4.55
CA LEU A 169 6.55 -3.28 -4.11
C LEU A 169 6.01 -4.39 -3.21
N GLU A 170 5.88 -4.10 -1.91
CA GLU A 170 5.52 -5.06 -0.85
C GLU A 170 4.17 -5.74 -1.06
N GLN A 171 3.18 -5.06 -1.65
CA GLN A 171 1.86 -5.61 -1.92
C GLN A 171 1.86 -6.72 -2.98
N LEU A 172 2.89 -6.81 -3.82
CA LEU A 172 3.01 -7.90 -4.79
C LEU A 172 3.21 -9.25 -4.12
N ARG A 173 3.80 -9.32 -2.91
CA ARG A 173 3.93 -10.58 -2.16
C ARG A 173 2.56 -11.21 -1.90
N PHE A 174 1.53 -10.41 -1.58
CA PHE A 174 0.17 -10.93 -1.43
C PHE A 174 -0.33 -11.58 -2.72
N LEU A 175 -0.18 -10.89 -3.86
CA LEU A 175 -0.60 -11.42 -5.17
C LEU A 175 0.19 -12.68 -5.55
N GLU A 176 1.50 -12.71 -5.30
CA GLU A 176 2.35 -13.87 -5.57
C GLU A 176 2.00 -15.08 -4.69
N GLN A 177 1.39 -14.84 -3.52
CA GLN A 177 0.86 -15.90 -2.64
C GLN A 177 -0.61 -16.24 -2.94
N GLY A 178 -1.20 -15.67 -4.00
CA GLY A 178 -2.58 -15.94 -4.40
C GLY A 178 -3.62 -15.33 -3.44
N ARG A 179 -3.25 -14.29 -2.68
CA ARG A 179 -4.16 -13.59 -1.78
C ARG A 179 -5.01 -12.57 -2.54
N ASP A 180 -6.23 -12.37 -2.09
CA ASP A 180 -7.16 -11.45 -2.71
C ASP A 180 -6.91 -10.01 -2.22
N LEU A 181 -6.64 -9.12 -3.20
CA LEU A 181 -6.40 -7.71 -2.99
C LEU A 181 -7.57 -6.90 -3.59
N PHE A 182 -8.18 -6.03 -2.77
CA PHE A 182 -9.29 -5.12 -3.14
C PHE A 182 -8.78 -3.67 -3.26
#